data_50f740d4518dfb2fdd4fa49f2e5b3bf4
#
_entry.id   50f740d4518dfb2fdd4fa49f2e5b3bf4
#
_cell.length_a   1.000
_cell.length_b   1.000
_cell.length_c   1.000
_cell.angle_alpha   90.00
_cell.angle_beta   90.00
_cell.angle_gamma   90.00
#
_symmetry.space_group_name_H-M   'P 1'
#
loop_
_entity.id
_entity.type
_entity.pdbx_description
1 polymer ?
#
loop_
_entity_poly.entity_id
_entity_poly.type
_entity_poly.pdbx_seq_one_letter_code
_entity_poly.pdbx_strand_id
1 'polypeptide(L)'
;MENKKDSIVICPGAQVLGDVELGENVSVWHGAVIRGDTDSITIGDNSNVQDNCVVHCTSGFPVVIGKNVSVGHGAVVHGCRLDDNVLIGMNATVLNGAHISKNSIVGAGAVVSEGKEFPEGSLILGVPAKAVKQLSPEQVQLIQNNADNYVKLSKQYKED
;
A
#
# COMPACT_ATOMS: atom_id res chain seq x y z
N MET A 1 -4.58 -26.71 -7.45
CA MET A 1 -4.54 -25.22 -7.47
C MET A 1 -4.83 -24.74 -6.07
N GLU A 2 -3.87 -24.10 -5.43
CA GLU A 2 -4.16 -23.38 -4.20
C GLU A 2 -5.21 -22.30 -4.50
N ASN A 3 -6.23 -22.25 -3.67
CA ASN A 3 -7.23 -21.21 -3.79
C ASN A 3 -6.56 -19.86 -3.48
N LYS A 4 -6.81 -18.83 -4.29
CA LYS A 4 -6.26 -17.48 -4.10
C LYS A 4 -6.38 -16.99 -2.66
N LYS A 5 -7.45 -17.36 -1.98
CA LYS A 5 -7.69 -17.04 -0.57
C LYS A 5 -6.71 -17.70 0.40
N ASP A 6 -6.11 -18.82 0.02
CA ASP A 6 -5.22 -19.58 0.92
C ASP A 6 -3.84 -18.94 1.05
N SER A 7 -3.46 -18.06 0.12
CA SER A 7 -2.21 -17.33 0.17
C SER A 7 -2.27 -16.00 0.94
N ILE A 8 -3.48 -15.52 1.26
CA ILE A 8 -3.70 -14.27 1.98
C ILE A 8 -3.48 -14.47 3.48
N VAL A 9 -2.74 -13.55 4.10
CA VAL A 9 -2.50 -13.58 5.54
C VAL A 9 -3.08 -12.32 6.17
N ILE A 10 -3.99 -12.49 7.13
CA ILE A 10 -4.55 -11.41 7.94
C ILE A 10 -4.13 -11.66 9.38
N CYS A 11 -3.21 -10.85 9.88
CA CYS A 11 -2.65 -11.00 11.21
C CYS A 11 -3.67 -10.67 12.32
N PRO A 12 -3.47 -11.21 13.54
CA PRO A 12 -4.35 -10.89 14.66
C PRO A 12 -4.50 -9.39 14.90
N GLY A 13 -5.74 -8.94 15.14
CA GLY A 13 -6.06 -7.53 15.37
C GLY A 13 -6.23 -6.69 14.10
N ALA A 14 -5.89 -7.22 12.94
CA ALA A 14 -6.20 -6.56 11.67
C ALA A 14 -7.69 -6.71 11.33
N GLN A 15 -8.27 -5.69 10.71
CA GLN A 15 -9.67 -5.69 10.29
C GLN A 15 -9.76 -5.43 8.79
N VAL A 16 -10.51 -6.28 8.08
CA VAL A 16 -10.82 -6.11 6.66
C VAL A 16 -12.33 -6.16 6.51
N LEU A 17 -12.92 -5.03 6.15
CA LEU A 17 -14.38 -4.81 6.21
C LEU A 17 -14.91 -4.26 4.89
N GLY A 18 -16.11 -4.68 4.50
CA GLY A 18 -16.83 -4.12 3.36
C GLY A 18 -16.34 -4.64 2.01
N ASP A 19 -16.43 -3.78 1.00
CA ASP A 19 -16.08 -4.12 -0.39
C ASP A 19 -14.57 -4.04 -0.60
N VAL A 20 -13.88 -5.12 -0.26
CA VAL A 20 -12.42 -5.24 -0.36
C VAL A 20 -12.06 -6.49 -1.15
N GLU A 21 -11.24 -6.33 -2.18
CA GLU A 21 -10.66 -7.42 -2.95
C GLU A 21 -9.15 -7.47 -2.75
N LEU A 22 -8.66 -8.63 -2.27
CA LEU A 22 -7.25 -8.88 -2.01
C LEU A 22 -6.70 -9.89 -3.03
N GLY A 23 -5.55 -9.58 -3.61
CA GLY A 23 -4.82 -10.45 -4.52
C GLY A 23 -4.07 -11.58 -3.81
N GLU A 24 -3.34 -12.37 -4.60
CA GLU A 24 -2.51 -13.46 -4.08
C GLU A 24 -1.37 -12.93 -3.21
N ASN A 25 -1.04 -13.65 -2.16
CA ASN A 25 0.06 -13.34 -1.25
C ASN A 25 -0.04 -11.97 -0.56
N VAL A 26 -1.21 -11.35 -0.57
CA VAL A 26 -1.42 -10.11 0.18
C VAL A 26 -1.36 -10.40 1.68
N SER A 27 -0.67 -9.55 2.41
CA SER A 27 -0.63 -9.63 3.87
C SER A 27 -1.12 -8.33 4.51
N VAL A 28 -1.94 -8.49 5.54
CA VAL A 28 -2.50 -7.39 6.34
C VAL A 28 -2.04 -7.60 7.77
N TRP A 29 -1.31 -6.62 8.30
CA TRP A 29 -0.56 -6.80 9.54
C TRP A 29 -1.32 -6.29 10.77
N HIS A 30 -0.77 -6.57 11.94
CA HIS A 30 -1.40 -6.33 13.24
C HIS A 30 -1.94 -4.91 13.39
N GLY A 31 -3.19 -4.77 13.75
CA GLY A 31 -3.83 -3.47 14.00
C GLY A 31 -4.18 -2.65 12.76
N ALA A 32 -3.85 -3.12 11.56
CA ALA A 32 -4.26 -2.44 10.33
C ALA A 32 -5.77 -2.54 10.12
N VAL A 33 -6.36 -1.49 9.55
CA VAL A 33 -7.79 -1.44 9.22
C VAL A 33 -7.94 -1.12 7.74
N ILE A 34 -8.59 -2.01 7.01
CA ILE A 34 -8.96 -1.82 5.61
C ILE A 34 -10.48 -1.83 5.55
N ARG A 35 -11.07 -0.68 5.24
CA ARG A 35 -12.53 -0.52 5.35
C ARG A 35 -13.12 0.05 4.05
N GLY A 36 -13.77 -0.83 3.28
CA GLY A 36 -14.43 -0.51 2.01
C GLY A 36 -15.95 -0.35 2.20
N ASP A 37 -16.38 0.53 3.08
CA ASP A 37 -17.78 0.75 3.44
C ASP A 37 -18.41 1.95 2.73
N THR A 38 -17.62 2.83 2.14
CA THR A 38 -18.09 3.98 1.35
C THR A 38 -17.77 3.85 -0.13
N ASP A 39 -16.75 3.11 -0.48
CA ASP A 39 -16.37 2.75 -1.86
C ASP A 39 -15.50 1.49 -1.83
N SER A 40 -15.09 1.00 -3.00
CA SER A 40 -14.32 -0.22 -3.13
C SER A 40 -12.83 -0.02 -2.85
N ILE A 41 -12.19 -1.07 -2.36
CA ILE A 41 -10.74 -1.18 -2.18
C ILE A 41 -10.24 -2.42 -2.90
N THR A 42 -9.26 -2.25 -3.78
CA THR A 42 -8.59 -3.36 -4.48
C THR A 42 -7.10 -3.32 -4.18
N ILE A 43 -6.55 -4.45 -3.75
CA ILE A 43 -5.12 -4.59 -3.45
C ILE A 43 -4.55 -5.73 -4.29
N GLY A 44 -3.55 -5.42 -5.11
CA GLY A 44 -2.94 -6.36 -6.04
C GLY A 44 -1.99 -7.37 -5.39
N ASP A 45 -1.56 -8.35 -6.17
CA ASP A 45 -0.74 -9.47 -5.71
C ASP A 45 0.58 -9.01 -5.07
N ASN A 46 1.04 -9.76 -4.07
CA ASN A 46 2.29 -9.57 -3.36
C ASN A 46 2.42 -8.23 -2.62
N SER A 47 1.31 -7.53 -2.42
CA SER A 47 1.28 -6.28 -1.67
C SER A 47 1.07 -6.52 -0.19
N ASN A 48 1.48 -5.55 0.64
CA ASN A 48 1.31 -5.64 2.08
C ASN A 48 0.81 -4.31 2.65
N VAL A 49 -0.03 -4.42 3.66
CA VAL A 49 -0.52 -3.31 4.47
C VAL A 49 -0.04 -3.57 5.89
N GLN A 50 0.94 -2.80 6.33
CA GLN A 50 1.68 -3.07 7.55
C GLN A 50 0.92 -2.62 8.80
N ASP A 51 1.55 -2.87 9.95
CA ASP A 51 0.97 -2.64 11.26
C ASP A 51 0.39 -1.22 11.42
N ASN A 52 -0.80 -1.14 11.97
CA ASN A 52 -1.50 0.11 12.30
C ASN A 52 -1.80 1.05 11.11
N CYS A 53 -1.74 0.54 9.89
CA CYS A 53 -2.17 1.30 8.71
C CYS A 53 -3.69 1.44 8.65
N VAL A 54 -4.13 2.49 7.99
CA VAL A 54 -5.54 2.69 7.64
C VAL A 54 -5.68 2.82 6.13
N VAL A 55 -6.53 1.99 5.53
CA VAL A 55 -6.91 2.08 4.12
C VAL A 55 -8.41 2.30 4.07
N HIS A 56 -8.82 3.44 3.55
CA HIS A 56 -10.23 3.85 3.54
C HIS A 56 -10.55 4.68 2.29
N CYS A 57 -11.83 4.91 2.04
CA CYS A 57 -12.34 5.59 0.86
C CYS A 57 -13.29 6.73 1.25
N THR A 58 -13.46 7.65 0.31
CA THR A 58 -14.62 8.55 0.24
C THR A 58 -15.44 8.12 -0.98
N SER A 59 -16.75 8.27 -0.94
CA SER A 59 -17.61 7.96 -2.09
C SER A 59 -17.13 8.70 -3.36
N GLY A 60 -16.92 7.96 -4.44
CA GLY A 60 -16.34 8.47 -5.68
C GLY A 60 -14.81 8.44 -5.72
N PHE A 61 -14.16 8.06 -4.62
CA PHE A 61 -12.70 7.90 -4.53
C PHE A 61 -12.34 6.51 -4.02
N PRO A 62 -12.47 5.46 -4.87
CA PRO A 62 -12.03 4.12 -4.48
C PRO A 62 -10.52 4.09 -4.28
N VAL A 63 -10.06 3.10 -3.51
CA VAL A 63 -8.63 2.81 -3.40
C VAL A 63 -8.26 1.70 -4.37
N VAL A 64 -7.25 1.95 -5.20
CA VAL A 64 -6.67 0.94 -6.08
C VAL A 64 -5.18 0.85 -5.78
N ILE A 65 -4.77 -0.28 -5.24
CA ILE A 65 -3.37 -0.58 -4.94
C ILE A 65 -2.92 -1.68 -5.90
N GLY A 66 -1.84 -1.44 -6.62
CA GLY A 66 -1.28 -2.37 -7.58
C GLY A 66 -0.56 -3.54 -6.93
N LYS A 67 0.32 -4.18 -7.71
CA LYS A 67 1.13 -5.32 -7.30
C LYS A 67 2.45 -4.86 -6.69
N ASN A 68 2.99 -5.65 -5.76
CA ASN A 68 4.29 -5.40 -5.13
C ASN A 68 4.34 -4.02 -4.44
N VAL A 69 3.24 -3.63 -3.82
CA VAL A 69 3.14 -2.38 -3.07
C VAL A 69 3.31 -2.67 -1.59
N SER A 70 4.16 -1.89 -0.92
CA SER A 70 4.33 -1.94 0.52
C SER A 70 3.79 -0.65 1.14
N VAL A 71 2.80 -0.78 2.01
CA VAL A 71 2.26 0.33 2.80
C VAL A 71 2.87 0.26 4.20
N GLY A 72 3.79 1.16 4.48
CA GLY A 72 4.62 1.15 5.70
C GLY A 72 3.82 1.42 6.97
N HIS A 73 4.37 0.98 8.10
CA HIS A 73 3.71 1.06 9.41
C HIS A 73 3.07 2.43 9.68
N GLY A 74 1.84 2.43 10.11
CA GLY A 74 1.11 3.63 10.52
C GLY A 74 0.68 4.56 9.38
N ALA A 75 0.92 4.20 8.12
CA ALA A 75 0.51 5.04 6.99
C ALA A 75 -1.02 5.07 6.82
N VAL A 76 -1.51 6.16 6.25
CA VAL A 76 -2.91 6.31 5.86
C VAL A 76 -3.00 6.43 4.33
N VAL A 77 -3.71 5.49 3.73
CA VAL A 77 -3.96 5.45 2.27
C VAL A 77 -5.45 5.64 2.08
N HIS A 78 -5.83 6.80 1.58
CA HIS A 78 -7.22 7.21 1.56
C HIS A 78 -7.67 7.69 0.18
N GLY A 79 -8.60 6.95 -0.44
CA GLY A 79 -9.25 7.34 -1.70
C GLY A 79 -8.29 7.60 -2.86
N CYS A 80 -7.18 6.89 -2.94
CA CYS A 80 -6.10 7.16 -3.88
C CYS A 80 -5.72 5.93 -4.69
N ARG A 81 -4.83 6.13 -5.66
CA ARG A 81 -4.29 5.08 -6.50
C ARG A 81 -2.79 4.97 -6.33
N LEU A 82 -2.35 3.75 -6.03
CA LEU A 82 -0.94 3.37 -5.97
C LEU A 82 -0.67 2.35 -7.09
N ASP A 83 0.17 2.69 -8.03
CA ASP A 83 0.54 1.78 -9.11
C ASP A 83 1.52 0.69 -8.61
N ASP A 84 1.93 -0.19 -9.51
CA ASP A 84 2.80 -1.32 -9.16
C ASP A 84 4.16 -0.86 -8.64
N ASN A 85 4.74 -1.65 -7.75
CA ASN A 85 6.08 -1.42 -7.22
C ASN A 85 6.23 -0.03 -6.60
N VAL A 86 5.37 0.27 -5.64
CA VAL A 86 5.35 1.52 -4.87
C VAL A 86 5.61 1.22 -3.39
N LEU A 87 6.40 2.05 -2.76
CA LEU A 87 6.63 2.01 -1.30
C LEU A 87 6.08 3.28 -0.67
N ILE A 88 5.15 3.11 0.26
CA ILE A 88 4.64 4.19 1.12
C ILE A 88 5.37 4.10 2.46
N GLY A 89 6.11 5.14 2.81
CA GLY A 89 6.90 5.19 4.04
C GLY A 89 6.04 5.24 5.31
N MET A 90 6.66 4.92 6.44
CA MET A 90 6.01 4.91 7.75
C MET A 90 5.35 6.26 8.06
N ASN A 91 4.10 6.20 8.55
CA ASN A 91 3.31 7.38 8.94
C ASN A 91 3.04 8.39 7.81
N ALA A 92 3.27 8.03 6.56
CA ALA A 92 2.88 8.87 5.43
C ALA A 92 1.36 8.88 5.26
N THR A 93 0.85 9.94 4.66
CA THR A 93 -0.59 10.11 4.37
C THR A 93 -0.77 10.41 2.89
N VAL A 94 -1.60 9.63 2.21
CA VAL A 94 -1.94 9.84 0.80
C VAL A 94 -3.44 10.07 0.69
N LEU A 95 -3.84 11.23 0.17
CA LEU A 95 -5.22 11.72 0.22
C LEU A 95 -5.99 11.47 -1.08
N ASN A 96 -7.31 11.75 -1.03
CA ASN A 96 -8.26 11.45 -2.11
C ASN A 96 -7.80 11.95 -3.48
N GLY A 97 -7.91 11.07 -4.47
CA GLY A 97 -7.59 11.40 -5.85
C GLY A 97 -6.11 11.50 -6.19
N ALA A 98 -5.22 11.32 -5.20
CA ALA A 98 -3.79 11.27 -5.46
C ALA A 98 -3.43 10.00 -6.25
N HIS A 99 -2.42 10.11 -7.10
CA HIS A 99 -1.92 9.02 -7.91
C HIS A 99 -0.41 8.90 -7.77
N ILE A 100 0.05 7.81 -7.20
CA ILE A 100 1.47 7.49 -7.09
C ILE A 100 1.80 6.51 -8.22
N SER A 101 2.61 6.97 -9.16
CA SER A 101 3.00 6.19 -10.34
C SER A 101 4.01 5.10 -9.96
N LYS A 102 4.10 4.09 -10.80
CA LYS A 102 4.96 2.92 -10.56
C LYS A 102 6.41 3.29 -10.24
N ASN A 103 7.07 2.40 -9.53
CA ASN A 103 8.49 2.50 -9.18
C ASN A 103 8.82 3.74 -8.33
N SER A 104 7.88 4.20 -7.50
CA SER A 104 8.04 5.41 -6.69
C SER A 104 8.07 5.10 -5.19
N ILE A 105 8.70 5.99 -4.44
CA ILE A 105 8.75 5.96 -2.98
C ILE A 105 8.13 7.25 -2.44
N VAL A 106 7.16 7.12 -1.55
CA VAL A 106 6.69 8.20 -0.70
C VAL A 106 7.43 8.08 0.63
N GLY A 107 8.17 9.11 1.03
CA GLY A 107 8.98 9.08 2.23
C GLY A 107 8.17 9.06 3.51
N ALA A 108 8.79 8.61 4.60
CA ALA A 108 8.17 8.57 5.92
C ALA A 108 7.66 9.95 6.32
N GLY A 109 6.46 10.00 6.90
CA GLY A 109 5.83 11.23 7.37
C GLY A 109 5.40 12.22 6.28
N ALA A 110 5.54 11.90 5.01
CA ALA A 110 5.09 12.76 3.92
C ALA A 110 3.57 12.86 3.87
N VAL A 111 3.05 13.98 3.39
CA VAL A 111 1.62 14.17 3.14
C VAL A 111 1.41 14.49 1.66
N VAL A 112 0.87 13.51 0.93
CA VAL A 112 0.49 13.69 -0.48
C VAL A 112 -0.92 14.28 -0.52
N SER A 113 -1.00 15.53 -0.98
CA SER A 113 -2.25 16.28 -1.03
C SER A 113 -3.24 15.71 -2.04
N GLU A 114 -4.50 16.04 -1.89
CA GLU A 114 -5.58 15.58 -2.79
C GLU A 114 -5.27 15.88 -4.25
N GLY A 115 -5.53 14.89 -5.11
CA GLY A 115 -5.41 15.04 -6.56
C GLY A 115 -3.99 15.15 -7.10
N LYS A 116 -2.97 15.02 -6.27
CA LYS A 116 -1.58 15.14 -6.72
C LYS A 116 -1.13 13.92 -7.52
N GLU A 117 -0.39 14.19 -8.59
CA GLU A 117 0.26 13.19 -9.42
C GLU A 117 1.75 13.50 -9.55
N PHE A 118 2.55 12.45 -9.76
CA PHE A 118 4.01 12.58 -9.88
C PHE A 118 4.51 11.68 -11.01
N PRO A 119 5.66 12.01 -11.64
CA PRO A 119 6.27 11.13 -12.63
C PRO A 119 6.62 9.76 -12.05
N GLU A 120 6.66 8.74 -12.91
CA GLU A 120 7.17 7.41 -12.54
C GLU A 120 8.57 7.50 -11.95
N GLY A 121 8.91 6.60 -11.04
CA GLY A 121 10.24 6.52 -10.47
C GLY A 121 10.61 7.69 -9.57
N SER A 122 9.62 8.35 -8.97
CA SER A 122 9.85 9.53 -8.12
C SER A 122 10.15 9.17 -6.67
N LEU A 123 11.07 9.91 -6.08
CA LEU A 123 11.17 10.04 -4.62
C LEU A 123 10.32 11.24 -4.20
N ILE A 124 9.30 10.99 -3.40
CA ILE A 124 8.27 11.96 -3.01
C ILE A 124 8.38 12.22 -1.52
N LEU A 125 8.74 13.44 -1.13
CA LEU A 125 9.05 13.80 0.26
C LEU A 125 8.32 15.08 0.69
N GLY A 126 8.04 15.16 1.98
CA GLY A 126 7.69 16.42 2.66
C GLY A 126 6.20 16.61 2.90
N VAL A 127 5.87 17.76 3.47
CA VAL A 127 4.51 18.22 3.79
C VAL A 127 4.38 19.68 3.33
N PRO A 128 3.65 19.99 2.24
CA PRO A 128 3.09 19.05 1.27
C PRO A 128 4.19 18.30 0.49
N ALA A 129 3.92 17.07 0.13
CA ALA A 129 4.90 16.24 -0.53
C ALA A 129 5.16 16.67 -1.97
N LYS A 130 6.43 16.57 -2.39
CA LYS A 130 6.89 16.90 -3.74
C LYS A 130 7.84 15.83 -4.25
N ALA A 131 7.87 15.63 -5.56
CA ALA A 131 8.88 14.80 -6.19
C ALA A 131 10.22 15.56 -6.16
N VAL A 132 11.20 15.01 -5.44
CA VAL A 132 12.49 15.69 -5.22
C VAL A 132 13.60 15.15 -6.11
N LYS A 133 13.49 13.91 -6.60
CA LYS A 133 14.43 13.32 -7.56
C LYS A 133 13.86 12.05 -8.17
N GLN A 134 14.53 11.55 -9.21
CA GLN A 134 14.29 10.21 -9.77
C GLN A 134 15.07 9.17 -8.95
N LEU A 135 14.43 8.01 -8.73
CA LEU A 135 15.08 6.88 -8.08
C LEU A 135 16.11 6.22 -9.00
N SER A 136 17.20 5.73 -8.43
CA SER A 136 18.14 4.86 -9.14
C SER A 136 17.53 3.47 -9.39
N PRO A 137 18.06 2.68 -10.36
CA PRO A 137 17.62 1.30 -10.56
C PRO A 137 17.73 0.45 -9.29
N GLU A 138 18.74 0.67 -8.47
CA GLU A 138 18.94 -0.03 -7.19
C GLU A 138 17.83 0.31 -6.19
N GLN A 139 17.42 1.56 -6.12
CA GLN A 139 16.32 2.00 -5.24
C GLN A 139 14.97 1.41 -5.70
N VAL A 140 14.73 1.35 -7.01
CA VAL A 140 13.54 0.70 -7.57
C VAL A 140 13.54 -0.79 -7.22
N GLN A 141 14.69 -1.46 -7.31
CA GLN A 141 14.80 -2.88 -6.94
C GLN A 141 14.55 -3.10 -5.44
N LEU A 142 14.95 -2.16 -4.58
CA LEU A 142 14.67 -2.25 -3.14
C LEU A 142 13.18 -2.29 -2.83
N ILE A 143 12.35 -1.61 -3.62
CA ILE A 143 10.88 -1.64 -3.45
C ILE A 143 10.38 -3.07 -3.68
N GLN A 144 10.82 -3.71 -4.77
CA GLN A 144 10.47 -5.09 -5.09
C GLN A 144 10.95 -6.05 -3.99
N ASN A 145 12.19 -5.88 -3.53
CA ASN A 145 12.77 -6.73 -2.49
C ASN A 145 11.98 -6.63 -1.18
N ASN A 146 11.52 -5.44 -0.83
CA ASN A 146 10.71 -5.24 0.36
C ASN A 146 9.39 -5.99 0.27
N ALA A 147 8.69 -5.92 -0.87
CA ALA A 147 7.46 -6.66 -1.09
C ALA A 147 7.70 -8.17 -1.02
N ASP A 148 8.75 -8.67 -1.66
CA ASP A 148 9.11 -10.10 -1.63
C ASP A 148 9.41 -10.57 -0.20
N ASN A 149 10.10 -9.76 0.59
CA ASN A 149 10.41 -10.08 1.99
C ASN A 149 9.14 -10.17 2.83
N TYR A 150 8.18 -9.28 2.62
CA TYR A 150 6.89 -9.35 3.33
C TYR A 150 6.07 -10.57 2.95
N VAL A 151 6.10 -11.01 1.70
CA VAL A 151 5.47 -12.27 1.29
C VAL A 151 6.08 -13.45 2.07
N LYS A 152 7.40 -13.51 2.15
CA LYS A 152 8.11 -14.58 2.90
C LYS A 152 7.80 -14.51 4.40
N LEU A 153 7.87 -13.32 4.97
CA LEU A 153 7.65 -13.10 6.39
C LEU A 153 6.21 -13.46 6.80
N SER A 154 5.24 -13.13 5.97
CA SER A 154 3.82 -13.39 6.25
C SER A 154 3.52 -14.89 6.39
N LYS A 155 4.26 -15.75 5.69
CA LYS A 155 4.06 -17.19 5.76
C LYS A 155 4.31 -17.76 7.17
N GLN A 156 5.13 -17.08 7.98
CA GLN A 156 5.38 -17.47 9.37
C GLN A 156 4.13 -17.27 10.26
N TYR A 157 3.23 -16.37 9.87
CA TYR A 157 2.00 -16.05 10.61
C TYR A 157 0.78 -16.81 10.08
N LYS A 158 0.94 -17.57 9.02
CA LYS A 158 -0.16 -18.36 8.44
C LYS A 158 -0.39 -19.67 9.21
N GLU A 159 0.62 -20.16 9.92
CA GLU A 159 0.61 -21.44 10.63
C GLU A 159 0.14 -21.31 12.10
N ASP A 160 -0.10 -20.09 12.55
CA ASP A 160 -0.64 -19.78 13.86
C ASP A 160 -2.17 -19.54 13.78
#